data_be13b2a809bf3ba4b7f108eeb9d30cbb
#
_entry.id   be13b2a809bf3ba4b7f108eeb9d30cbb
#
_cell.length_a   1.000
_cell.length_b   1.000
_cell.length_c   1.000
_cell.angle_alpha   90.00
_cell.angle_beta   90.00
_cell.angle_gamma   90.00
#
_symmetry.space_group_name_H-M   'P 1'
#
loop_
_entity.id
_entity.type
_entity.pdbx_description
1 polymer ?
#
loop_
_entity_poly.entity_id
_entity_poly.type
_entity_poly.pdbx_seq_one_letter_code
_entity_poly.pdbx_strand_id
1 'polypeptide(L)'
;MKYYLAPMEGLTTYNFRTNWNRCYGGMDKYFTPFISNRHMNSRERNDVLPEHNVGMYTVPQILTNKAEEFLSLAEQLAGYGYHEVNLNLGCPSGTVVARNRGAGFLGTPRELEDFLDEIFEKCPLEISIKTRIGMDYMDEWAPLLKIYQKFPMKELIIHPRLQKEGYNGTPHLEAFAEAVEALQCPLCYNGDITSPESLTQILTKLPSIDTVMIGRGILQNPGLLQELKAASTESVALPSCKERLAVLKEFHTSLLTGYQEIMSGDTNTLYKMKDLWTFLSHSFESPDKYVKKIRKATDASDYKLAVNALFRECALKSENS
;
A
#
# COMPACT_ATOMS: atom_id res chain seq x y z
N MET A 1 -15.40 7.36 7.83
CA MET A 1 -14.16 6.52 7.77
C MET A 1 -13.26 7.03 6.67
N LYS A 2 -11.94 7.09 6.91
CA LYS A 2 -10.92 7.45 5.91
C LYS A 2 -10.29 6.18 5.33
N TYR A 3 -9.94 6.25 4.05
CA TYR A 3 -9.37 5.13 3.30
C TYR A 3 -8.06 5.53 2.64
N TYR A 4 -7.00 4.77 2.87
CA TYR A 4 -5.67 5.00 2.32
C TYR A 4 -5.24 3.87 1.40
N LEU A 5 -4.55 4.22 0.30
CA LEU A 5 -3.88 3.24 -0.55
C LEU A 5 -2.50 2.93 0.01
N ALA A 6 -2.25 1.67 0.35
CA ALA A 6 -0.97 1.23 0.91
C ALA A 6 0.20 1.31 -0.11
N PRO A 7 1.41 1.61 0.36
CA PRO A 7 2.62 1.45 -0.44
C PRO A 7 2.89 -0.04 -0.67
N MET A 8 2.94 -0.44 -1.93
CA MET A 8 3.29 -1.80 -2.35
C MET A 8 4.45 -1.71 -3.34
N GLU A 9 5.65 -2.14 -2.89
CA GLU A 9 6.87 -2.03 -3.68
C GLU A 9 6.72 -2.68 -5.07
N GLY A 10 7.08 -1.94 -6.10
CA GLY A 10 6.98 -2.38 -7.47
C GLY A 10 5.57 -2.42 -8.08
N LEU A 11 4.51 -2.27 -7.29
CA LEU A 11 3.11 -2.38 -7.71
C LEU A 11 2.38 -1.04 -7.70
N THR A 12 2.30 -0.34 -6.55
CA THR A 12 1.59 0.94 -6.45
C THR A 12 2.46 2.14 -6.86
N THR A 13 3.15 2.01 -8.00
CA THR A 13 3.92 3.09 -8.63
C THR A 13 3.00 4.24 -9.05
N TYR A 14 3.56 5.38 -9.46
CA TYR A 14 2.76 6.50 -9.91
C TYR A 14 1.81 6.13 -11.05
N ASN A 15 2.23 5.29 -12.01
CA ASN A 15 1.37 4.82 -13.09
C ASN A 15 0.15 4.07 -12.55
N PHE A 16 0.32 3.22 -11.52
CA PHE A 16 -0.80 2.56 -10.85
C PHE A 16 -1.70 3.57 -10.14
N ARG A 17 -1.13 4.43 -9.28
CA ARG A 17 -1.90 5.39 -8.47
C ARG A 17 -2.72 6.35 -9.33
N THR A 18 -2.11 6.93 -10.35
CA THR A 18 -2.77 7.88 -11.26
C THR A 18 -3.93 7.23 -12.03
N ASN A 19 -3.70 6.03 -12.61
CA ASN A 19 -4.74 5.32 -13.34
C ASN A 19 -5.84 4.80 -12.40
N TRP A 20 -5.47 4.32 -11.20
CA TRP A 20 -6.44 3.89 -10.22
C TRP A 20 -7.31 5.07 -9.74
N ASN A 21 -6.69 6.20 -9.40
CA ASN A 21 -7.41 7.41 -8.99
C ASN A 21 -8.37 7.92 -10.09
N ARG A 22 -7.95 7.86 -11.34
CA ARG A 22 -8.78 8.26 -12.49
C ARG A 22 -10.00 7.35 -12.67
N CYS A 23 -9.83 6.03 -12.53
CA CYS A 23 -10.90 5.05 -12.80
C CYS A 23 -11.84 4.83 -11.60
N TYR A 24 -11.31 4.89 -10.39
CA TYR A 24 -12.05 4.56 -9.16
C TYR A 24 -12.13 5.74 -8.19
N GLY A 25 -11.01 6.40 -7.91
CA GLY A 25 -10.94 7.58 -7.06
C GLY A 25 -11.34 7.37 -5.60
N GLY A 26 -11.31 8.45 -4.85
CA GLY A 26 -11.95 8.54 -3.52
C GLY A 26 -11.13 8.01 -2.34
N MET A 27 -9.84 7.69 -2.49
CA MET A 27 -8.92 7.52 -1.36
C MET A 27 -8.59 8.88 -0.74
N ASP A 28 -8.47 8.93 0.58
CA ASP A 28 -8.09 10.13 1.31
C ASP A 28 -6.58 10.38 1.26
N LYS A 29 -5.76 9.30 1.24
CA LYS A 29 -4.30 9.36 1.06
C LYS A 29 -3.79 8.24 0.16
N TYR A 30 -2.71 8.55 -0.56
CA TYR A 30 -1.94 7.61 -1.38
C TYR A 30 -0.51 7.59 -0.87
N PHE A 31 0.08 6.41 -0.71
CA PHE A 31 1.47 6.28 -0.30
C PHE A 31 2.32 5.76 -1.46
N THR A 32 3.51 6.36 -1.65
CA THR A 32 4.42 5.89 -2.69
C THR A 32 5.11 4.60 -2.28
N PRO A 33 5.55 3.74 -3.23
CA PRO A 33 6.61 2.79 -2.94
C PRO A 33 7.77 3.51 -2.23
N PHE A 34 8.51 2.80 -1.40
CA PHE A 34 9.53 3.44 -0.58
C PHE A 34 10.74 3.93 -1.40
N ILE A 35 11.29 5.06 -0.98
CA ILE A 35 12.58 5.60 -1.40
C ILE A 35 13.63 5.03 -0.45
N SER A 36 14.66 4.38 -0.98
CA SER A 36 15.68 3.70 -0.19
C SER A 36 17.10 4.23 -0.40
N ASN A 37 17.29 5.15 -1.34
CA ASN A 37 18.58 5.71 -1.70
C ASN A 37 18.61 7.21 -1.37
N ARG A 38 19.71 7.68 -0.76
CA ARG A 38 19.95 9.11 -0.48
C ARG A 38 19.77 9.98 -1.74
N HIS A 39 20.17 9.47 -2.90
CA HIS A 39 19.88 10.07 -4.20
C HIS A 39 18.84 9.20 -4.91
N MET A 40 17.64 9.72 -5.06
CA MET A 40 16.55 9.03 -5.74
C MET A 40 16.97 8.60 -7.14
N ASN A 41 16.82 7.32 -7.44
CA ASN A 41 16.93 6.83 -8.81
C ASN A 41 15.74 7.31 -9.66
N SER A 42 15.79 7.10 -10.98
CA SER A 42 14.73 7.58 -11.88
C SER A 42 13.34 7.07 -11.54
N ARG A 43 13.22 5.81 -11.05
CA ARG A 43 11.94 5.23 -10.63
C ARG A 43 11.41 5.93 -9.38
N GLU A 44 12.23 6.01 -8.33
CA GLU A 44 11.87 6.66 -7.07
C GLU A 44 11.49 8.12 -7.29
N ARG A 45 12.24 8.84 -8.15
CA ARG A 45 11.94 10.23 -8.53
C ARG A 45 10.59 10.32 -9.23
N ASN A 46 10.32 9.49 -10.24
CA ASN A 46 9.05 9.50 -10.96
C ASN A 46 7.85 9.22 -10.04
N ASP A 47 8.03 8.41 -8.99
CA ASP A 47 6.96 8.13 -8.03
C ASP A 47 6.57 9.35 -7.17
N VAL A 48 7.46 10.35 -7.06
CA VAL A 48 7.25 11.54 -6.21
C VAL A 48 7.22 12.86 -6.98
N LEU A 49 7.37 12.87 -8.30
CA LEU A 49 7.19 14.10 -9.07
C LEU A 49 5.77 14.66 -8.90
N PRO A 50 5.60 15.97 -8.62
CA PRO A 50 4.28 16.56 -8.40
C PRO A 50 3.31 16.34 -9.56
N GLU A 51 3.79 16.43 -10.81
CA GLU A 51 2.99 16.22 -12.03
C GLU A 51 2.44 14.79 -12.15
N HIS A 52 3.07 13.81 -11.51
CA HIS A 52 2.60 12.42 -11.47
C HIS A 52 1.61 12.14 -10.32
N ASN A 53 1.36 13.13 -9.47
CA ASN A 53 0.54 12.99 -8.27
C ASN A 53 -0.59 14.04 -8.20
N VAL A 54 -0.92 14.66 -9.32
CA VAL A 54 -1.97 15.69 -9.41
C VAL A 54 -3.33 15.12 -9.00
N GLY A 55 -4.04 15.85 -8.14
CA GLY A 55 -5.38 15.47 -7.65
C GLY A 55 -5.38 14.35 -6.62
N MET A 56 -4.21 13.98 -6.09
CA MET A 56 -4.06 12.98 -5.01
C MET A 56 -3.32 13.60 -3.83
N TYR A 57 -3.78 13.33 -2.60
CA TYR A 57 -2.95 13.57 -1.42
C TYR A 57 -1.94 12.43 -1.30
N THR A 58 -0.78 12.62 -1.89
CA THR A 58 0.27 11.61 -1.93
C THR A 58 1.32 11.87 -0.86
N VAL A 59 1.65 10.83 -0.09
CA VAL A 59 2.67 10.84 0.96
C VAL A 59 3.85 10.00 0.51
N PRO A 60 5.04 10.60 0.29
CA PRO A 60 6.25 9.84 0.00
C PRO A 60 6.67 8.99 1.19
N GLN A 61 7.05 7.73 0.92
CA GLN A 61 7.55 6.84 1.96
C GLN A 61 9.07 6.66 1.86
N ILE A 62 9.77 6.77 2.99
CA ILE A 62 11.23 6.63 3.10
C ILE A 62 11.56 5.35 3.86
N LEU A 63 12.53 4.57 3.37
CA LEU A 63 13.05 3.34 3.97
C LEU A 63 14.53 3.51 4.28
N THR A 64 14.87 3.88 5.49
CA THR A 64 16.26 3.98 5.97
C THR A 64 16.32 3.76 7.48
N ASN A 65 17.51 3.50 8.00
CA ASN A 65 17.85 3.47 9.43
C ASN A 65 18.94 4.49 9.76
N LYS A 66 19.14 5.50 8.90
CA LYS A 66 20.12 6.58 9.08
C LYS A 66 19.41 7.92 9.03
N ALA A 67 19.50 8.69 10.10
CA ALA A 67 18.83 9.99 10.21
C ALA A 67 19.30 10.98 9.13
N GLU A 68 20.59 11.02 8.80
CA GLU A 68 21.12 11.86 7.73
C GLU A 68 20.48 11.55 6.35
N GLU A 69 20.30 10.25 6.02
CA GLU A 69 19.65 9.84 4.76
C GLU A 69 18.18 10.27 4.75
N PHE A 70 17.46 10.08 5.88
CA PHE A 70 16.06 10.48 6.02
C PHE A 70 15.90 11.99 5.85
N LEU A 71 16.67 12.78 6.56
CA LEU A 71 16.60 14.25 6.53
C LEU A 71 16.93 14.80 5.14
N SER A 72 17.98 14.28 4.51
CA SER A 72 18.34 14.68 3.13
C SER A 72 17.23 14.40 2.11
N LEU A 73 16.52 13.27 2.25
CA LEU A 73 15.36 12.95 1.42
C LEU A 73 14.16 13.84 1.75
N ALA A 74 13.91 14.09 3.04
CA ALA A 74 12.82 14.96 3.47
C ALA A 74 12.99 16.40 2.93
N GLU A 75 14.22 16.94 2.92
CA GLU A 75 14.53 18.25 2.32
C GLU A 75 14.23 18.26 0.81
N GLN A 76 14.64 17.22 0.07
CA GLN A 76 14.34 17.10 -1.36
C GLN A 76 12.82 17.05 -1.61
N LEU A 77 12.08 16.30 -0.79
CA LEU A 77 10.63 16.18 -0.90
C LEU A 77 9.91 17.47 -0.51
N ALA A 78 10.40 18.21 0.48
CA ALA A 78 9.93 19.56 0.79
C ALA A 78 10.08 20.50 -0.40
N GLY A 79 11.21 20.38 -1.13
CA GLY A 79 11.44 21.12 -2.38
C GLY A 79 10.45 20.79 -3.51
N TYR A 80 9.83 19.62 -3.49
CA TYR A 80 8.73 19.24 -4.39
C TYR A 80 7.35 19.70 -3.90
N GLY A 81 7.26 20.31 -2.72
CA GLY A 81 6.02 20.82 -2.13
C GLY A 81 5.27 19.80 -1.27
N TYR A 82 5.88 18.70 -0.89
CA TYR A 82 5.28 17.79 0.10
C TYR A 82 5.30 18.41 1.49
N HIS A 83 4.29 18.10 2.30
CA HIS A 83 4.15 18.57 3.69
C HIS A 83 4.27 17.42 4.70
N GLU A 84 4.18 16.19 4.23
CA GLU A 84 4.25 14.97 5.04
C GLU A 84 5.17 13.95 4.36
N VAL A 85 5.95 13.23 5.17
CA VAL A 85 6.69 12.03 4.76
C VAL A 85 6.35 10.86 5.68
N ASN A 86 6.44 9.66 5.15
CA ASN A 86 6.16 8.44 5.91
C ASN A 86 7.43 7.62 6.09
N LEU A 87 7.74 7.23 7.33
CA LEU A 87 8.82 6.30 7.64
C LEU A 87 8.34 4.86 7.53
N ASN A 88 9.05 4.01 6.79
CA ASN A 88 8.76 2.59 6.70
C ASN A 88 9.50 1.80 7.78
N LEU A 89 8.75 1.30 8.76
CA LEU A 89 9.19 0.34 9.79
C LEU A 89 8.45 -1.00 9.67
N GLY A 90 7.89 -1.32 8.49
CA GLY A 90 7.02 -2.49 8.34
C GLY A 90 7.39 -3.44 7.20
N CYS A 91 8.34 -3.10 6.31
CA CYS A 91 8.72 -3.96 5.20
C CYS A 91 9.39 -5.26 5.71
N PRO A 92 8.77 -6.46 5.47
CA PRO A 92 9.30 -7.72 6.00
C PRO A 92 10.29 -8.41 5.06
N SER A 93 10.64 -7.80 3.92
CA SER A 93 11.56 -8.39 2.93
C SER A 93 12.91 -8.74 3.54
N GLY A 94 13.39 -9.96 3.34
CA GLY A 94 14.65 -10.42 3.89
C GLY A 94 15.85 -9.55 3.51
N THR A 95 15.86 -8.97 2.29
CA THR A 95 16.93 -8.04 1.86
C THR A 95 16.88 -6.69 2.57
N VAL A 96 15.71 -6.26 3.03
CA VAL A 96 15.51 -5.04 3.80
C VAL A 96 15.88 -5.28 5.26
N VAL A 97 15.35 -6.36 5.84
CA VAL A 97 15.59 -6.78 7.23
C VAL A 97 17.08 -7.06 7.50
N ALA A 98 17.77 -7.74 6.58
CA ALA A 98 19.21 -8.00 6.71
C ALA A 98 20.10 -6.74 6.76
N ARG A 99 19.53 -5.59 6.38
CA ARG A 99 20.19 -4.27 6.47
C ARG A 99 19.72 -3.44 7.67
N ASN A 100 19.03 -4.05 8.61
CA ASN A 100 18.40 -3.40 9.77
C ASN A 100 17.46 -2.25 9.33
N ARG A 101 16.70 -2.41 8.23
CA ARG A 101 15.73 -1.43 7.69
C ARG A 101 14.32 -2.01 7.71
N GLY A 102 13.32 -1.16 7.53
CA GLY A 102 11.91 -1.58 7.55
C GLY A 102 11.56 -2.27 8.86
N ALA A 103 10.92 -3.44 8.81
CA ALA A 103 10.61 -4.19 10.02
C ALA A 103 11.87 -4.62 10.79
N GLY A 104 13.03 -4.81 10.12
CA GLY A 104 14.29 -5.15 10.79
C GLY A 104 14.73 -4.12 11.82
N PHE A 105 14.41 -2.85 11.62
CA PHE A 105 14.77 -1.79 12.57
C PHE A 105 14.02 -1.90 13.91
N LEU A 106 12.89 -2.59 13.94
CA LEU A 106 12.16 -2.87 15.20
C LEU A 106 12.95 -3.77 16.15
N GLY A 107 13.90 -4.57 15.63
CA GLY A 107 14.77 -5.44 16.43
C GLY A 107 15.87 -4.70 17.21
N THR A 108 16.07 -3.41 16.97
CA THR A 108 17.07 -2.57 17.66
C THR A 108 16.42 -1.33 18.29
N PRO A 109 15.58 -1.48 19.34
CA PRO A 109 14.74 -0.40 19.88
C PRO A 109 15.51 0.85 20.33
N ARG A 110 16.73 0.70 20.86
CA ARG A 110 17.57 1.86 21.28
C ARG A 110 18.03 2.67 20.06
N GLU A 111 18.55 1.99 19.04
CA GLU A 111 18.97 2.65 17.80
C GLU A 111 17.77 3.31 17.09
N LEU A 112 16.60 2.67 17.16
CA LEU A 112 15.36 3.23 16.62
C LEU A 112 14.97 4.50 17.37
N GLU A 113 15.06 4.51 18.71
CA GLU A 113 14.73 5.68 19.51
C GLU A 113 15.68 6.84 19.21
N ASP A 114 16.99 6.61 19.21
CA ASP A 114 18.01 7.63 18.87
C ASP A 114 17.78 8.21 17.45
N PHE A 115 17.43 7.34 16.49
CA PHE A 115 17.09 7.75 15.14
C PHE A 115 15.83 8.62 15.09
N LEU A 116 14.78 8.23 15.83
CA LEU A 116 13.53 9.00 15.90
C LEU A 116 13.75 10.36 16.56
N ASP A 117 14.53 10.41 17.66
CA ASP A 117 14.90 11.68 18.31
C ASP A 117 15.48 12.66 17.29
N GLU A 118 16.46 12.22 16.48
CA GLU A 118 17.12 13.08 15.52
C GLU A 118 16.19 13.52 14.38
N ILE A 119 15.37 12.63 13.80
CA ILE A 119 14.53 12.99 12.68
C ILE A 119 13.35 13.87 13.11
N PHE A 120 12.76 13.65 14.30
CA PHE A 120 11.67 14.49 14.80
C PHE A 120 12.15 15.88 15.23
N GLU A 121 13.41 16.02 15.66
CA GLU A 121 14.02 17.32 15.97
C GLU A 121 14.29 18.16 14.71
N LYS A 122 14.73 17.53 13.60
CA LYS A 122 15.34 18.23 12.46
C LYS A 122 14.54 18.21 11.16
N CYS A 123 13.53 17.33 11.04
CA CYS A 123 12.78 17.17 9.79
C CYS A 123 11.92 18.41 9.50
N PRO A 124 11.98 18.98 8.28
CA PRO A 124 11.15 20.12 7.89
C PRO A 124 9.70 19.75 7.58
N LEU A 125 9.36 18.45 7.54
CA LEU A 125 8.05 17.93 7.18
C LEU A 125 7.40 17.20 8.36
N GLU A 126 6.08 17.09 8.35
CA GLU A 126 5.36 16.23 9.28
C GLU A 126 5.72 14.76 9.01
N ILE A 127 5.95 13.99 10.08
CA ILE A 127 6.36 12.58 9.98
C ILE A 127 5.19 11.69 10.40
N SER A 128 4.75 10.84 9.49
CA SER A 128 3.94 9.65 9.81
C SER A 128 4.81 8.40 9.76
N ILE A 129 4.40 7.35 10.47
CA ILE A 129 5.14 6.08 10.54
C ILE A 129 4.24 4.93 10.12
N LYS A 130 4.75 4.03 9.27
CA LYS A 130 4.09 2.76 8.98
C LYS A 130 4.90 1.61 9.56
N THR A 131 4.34 0.91 10.55
CA THR A 131 5.03 -0.10 11.34
C THR A 131 4.34 -1.46 11.35
N ARG A 132 5.09 -2.47 11.83
CA ARG A 132 4.60 -3.73 12.39
C ARG A 132 4.73 -3.71 13.91
N ILE A 133 4.31 -4.80 14.58
CA ILE A 133 4.29 -4.87 16.06
C ILE A 133 5.54 -5.51 16.66
N GLY A 134 6.53 -5.85 15.85
CA GLY A 134 7.79 -6.46 16.28
C GLY A 134 8.36 -7.39 15.23
N MET A 135 9.43 -8.09 15.59
CA MET A 135 10.17 -9.04 14.75
C MET A 135 9.66 -10.48 14.96
N ASP A 136 9.85 -11.01 16.14
CA ASP A 136 9.69 -12.42 16.42
C ASP A 136 8.67 -12.72 17.53
N TYR A 137 8.47 -11.80 18.50
CA TYR A 137 7.68 -12.05 19.71
C TYR A 137 6.71 -10.90 19.99
N MET A 138 5.53 -11.26 20.53
CA MET A 138 4.48 -10.27 20.86
C MET A 138 4.88 -9.30 21.97
N ASP A 139 5.75 -9.71 22.87
CA ASP A 139 6.26 -8.86 23.98
C ASP A 139 7.18 -7.73 23.50
N GLU A 140 7.63 -7.75 22.25
CA GLU A 140 8.36 -6.65 21.63
C GLU A 140 7.49 -5.41 21.40
N TRP A 141 6.16 -5.58 21.36
CA TRP A 141 5.25 -4.48 21.06
C TRP A 141 5.18 -3.42 22.15
N ALA A 142 5.06 -3.82 23.41
CA ALA A 142 4.97 -2.87 24.51
C ALA A 142 6.19 -1.93 24.65
N PRO A 143 7.45 -2.38 24.50
CA PRO A 143 8.60 -1.49 24.37
C PRO A 143 8.51 -0.51 23.19
N LEU A 144 8.08 -0.97 22.01
CA LEU A 144 7.91 -0.11 20.83
C LEU A 144 6.85 0.96 21.04
N LEU A 145 5.72 0.64 21.67
CA LEU A 145 4.70 1.62 22.04
C LEU A 145 5.26 2.72 22.93
N LYS A 146 6.10 2.37 23.94
CA LYS A 146 6.75 3.35 24.81
C LYS A 146 7.68 4.30 24.06
N ILE A 147 8.34 3.82 23.00
CA ILE A 147 9.15 4.66 22.12
C ILE A 147 8.21 5.61 21.36
N TYR A 148 7.18 5.09 20.67
CA TYR A 148 6.27 5.90 19.86
C TYR A 148 5.54 6.97 20.66
N GLN A 149 5.23 6.74 21.94
CA GLN A 149 4.61 7.75 22.84
C GLN A 149 5.43 9.04 23.00
N LYS A 150 6.75 8.99 22.74
CA LYS A 150 7.63 10.14 22.92
C LYS A 150 7.59 11.16 21.79
N PHE A 151 7.07 10.76 20.62
CA PHE A 151 7.17 11.54 19.39
C PHE A 151 5.84 12.10 18.91
N PRO A 152 5.81 13.36 18.42
CA PRO A 152 4.61 14.00 17.88
C PRO A 152 4.34 13.53 16.44
N MET A 153 4.06 12.24 16.28
CA MET A 153 3.76 11.67 14.97
C MET A 153 2.48 12.27 14.37
N LYS A 154 2.50 12.60 13.09
CA LYS A 154 1.31 12.97 12.33
C LYS A 154 0.25 11.88 12.36
N GLU A 155 0.69 10.62 12.25
CA GLU A 155 -0.14 9.43 12.24
C GLU A 155 0.74 8.18 12.39
N LEU A 156 0.23 7.16 13.07
CA LEU A 156 0.85 5.83 13.11
C LEU A 156 -0.04 4.81 12.38
N ILE A 157 0.50 4.23 11.31
CA ILE A 157 -0.16 3.19 10.52
C ILE A 157 0.37 1.84 10.99
N ILE A 158 -0.49 1.01 11.56
CA ILE A 158 -0.09 -0.25 12.18
C ILE A 158 -0.59 -1.44 11.35
N HIS A 159 0.36 -2.28 10.89
CA HIS A 159 0.06 -3.62 10.42
C HIS A 159 0.31 -4.57 11.58
N PRO A 160 -0.74 -5.02 12.30
CA PRO A 160 -0.56 -5.75 13.55
C PRO A 160 -0.20 -7.22 13.31
N ARG A 161 0.97 -7.43 12.73
CA ARG A 161 1.68 -8.69 12.53
C ARG A 161 3.15 -8.53 12.88
N LEU A 162 3.77 -9.60 13.34
CA LEU A 162 5.22 -9.69 13.49
C LEU A 162 5.91 -9.77 12.12
N GLN A 163 7.18 -9.40 12.05
CA GLN A 163 7.97 -9.50 10.81
C GLN A 163 7.99 -10.94 10.28
N LYS A 164 8.27 -11.93 11.17
CA LYS A 164 8.36 -13.36 10.80
C LYS A 164 7.08 -13.95 10.21
N GLU A 165 5.94 -13.38 10.51
CA GLU A 165 4.65 -13.84 9.99
C GLU A 165 4.45 -13.45 8.53
N GLY A 166 5.17 -12.43 8.06
CA GLY A 166 4.99 -11.91 6.71
C GLY A 166 3.55 -11.47 6.45
N TYR A 167 2.83 -12.28 5.68
CA TYR A 167 1.40 -12.10 5.41
C TYR A 167 0.57 -13.34 5.82
N ASN A 168 1.16 -14.27 6.55
CA ASN A 168 0.49 -15.46 7.02
C ASN A 168 -0.23 -15.21 8.35
N GLY A 169 -1.13 -16.13 8.72
CA GLY A 169 -1.93 -15.99 9.93
C GLY A 169 -2.92 -14.84 9.89
N THR A 170 -3.49 -14.51 11.03
CA THR A 170 -4.44 -13.41 11.23
C THR A 170 -3.74 -12.21 11.88
N PRO A 171 -4.13 -10.95 11.59
CA PRO A 171 -3.65 -9.79 12.32
C PRO A 171 -4.00 -9.86 13.81
N HIS A 172 -3.07 -9.47 14.67
CA HIS A 172 -3.25 -9.41 16.13
C HIS A 172 -4.01 -8.13 16.51
N LEU A 173 -5.35 -8.18 16.50
CA LEU A 173 -6.20 -7.01 16.74
C LEU A 173 -6.04 -6.44 18.14
N GLU A 174 -5.71 -7.27 19.13
CA GLU A 174 -5.38 -6.87 20.50
C GLU A 174 -4.19 -5.91 20.56
N ALA A 175 -3.15 -6.14 19.76
CA ALA A 175 -2.00 -5.23 19.68
C ALA A 175 -2.38 -3.85 19.12
N PHE A 176 -3.36 -3.79 18.20
CA PHE A 176 -3.89 -2.51 17.74
C PHE A 176 -4.73 -1.82 18.84
N ALA A 177 -5.53 -2.57 19.59
CA ALA A 177 -6.29 -2.04 20.73
C ALA A 177 -5.36 -1.45 21.80
N GLU A 178 -4.26 -2.11 22.12
CA GLU A 178 -3.21 -1.58 23.02
C GLU A 178 -2.66 -0.24 22.52
N ALA A 179 -2.44 -0.09 21.20
CA ALA A 179 -2.00 1.18 20.63
C ALA A 179 -3.06 2.29 20.77
N VAL A 180 -4.35 1.96 20.62
CA VAL A 180 -5.45 2.93 20.82
C VAL A 180 -5.46 3.46 22.26
N GLU A 181 -5.18 2.60 23.24
CA GLU A 181 -5.11 3.00 24.65
C GLU A 181 -3.85 3.80 24.99
N ALA A 182 -2.72 3.43 24.35
CA ALA A 182 -1.41 3.96 24.69
C ALA A 182 -1.06 5.29 24.00
N LEU A 183 -1.53 5.52 22.77
CA LEU A 183 -1.06 6.62 21.92
C LEU A 183 -2.11 7.73 21.77
N GLN A 184 -1.61 8.98 21.66
CA GLN A 184 -2.46 10.17 21.45
C GLN A 184 -2.50 10.62 19.98
N CYS A 185 -1.60 10.09 19.12
CA CYS A 185 -1.61 10.42 17.72
C CYS A 185 -2.74 9.68 16.97
N PRO A 186 -3.19 10.18 15.81
CA PRO A 186 -4.11 9.45 14.95
C PRO A 186 -3.56 8.09 14.58
N LEU A 187 -4.43 7.06 14.57
CA LEU A 187 -4.07 5.68 14.23
C LEU A 187 -4.77 5.24 12.96
N CYS A 188 -4.05 4.52 12.12
CA CYS A 188 -4.58 3.90 10.91
C CYS A 188 -4.36 2.39 10.96
N TYR A 189 -5.45 1.62 10.84
CA TYR A 189 -5.36 0.15 10.77
C TYR A 189 -4.97 -0.31 9.36
N ASN A 190 -4.02 -1.24 9.27
CA ASN A 190 -3.64 -1.88 8.02
C ASN A 190 -3.55 -3.40 8.20
N GLY A 191 -4.41 -4.17 7.56
CA GLY A 191 -4.35 -5.65 7.60
C GLY A 191 -5.61 -6.29 7.03
N ASP A 192 -5.45 -7.19 6.07
CA ASP A 192 -6.45 -8.13 5.51
C ASP A 192 -7.86 -7.58 5.22
N ILE A 193 -7.93 -6.32 4.79
CA ILE A 193 -9.17 -5.75 4.27
C ILE A 193 -9.27 -6.14 2.80
N THR A 194 -10.14 -7.11 2.49
CA THR A 194 -10.32 -7.68 1.14
C THR A 194 -11.77 -7.70 0.69
N SER A 195 -12.71 -7.43 1.59
CA SER A 195 -14.16 -7.33 1.32
C SER A 195 -14.85 -6.46 2.38
N PRO A 196 -16.10 -6.03 2.16
CA PRO A 196 -16.91 -5.35 3.18
C PRO A 196 -17.07 -6.17 4.47
N GLU A 197 -17.23 -7.48 4.36
CA GLU A 197 -17.36 -8.38 5.52
C GLU A 197 -16.09 -8.40 6.35
N SER A 198 -14.92 -8.45 5.71
CA SER A 198 -13.62 -8.41 6.42
C SER A 198 -13.44 -7.12 7.21
N LEU A 199 -13.83 -5.97 6.63
CA LEU A 199 -13.81 -4.70 7.34
C LEU A 199 -14.82 -4.69 8.50
N THR A 200 -16.04 -5.18 8.30
CA THR A 200 -17.07 -5.27 9.34
C THR A 200 -16.61 -6.10 10.53
N GLN A 201 -15.95 -7.24 10.28
CA GLN A 201 -15.39 -8.08 11.35
C GLN A 201 -14.31 -7.37 12.15
N ILE A 202 -13.45 -6.56 11.49
CA ILE A 202 -12.44 -5.75 12.15
C ILE A 202 -13.09 -4.66 13.01
N LEU A 203 -14.06 -3.92 12.46
CA LEU A 203 -14.76 -2.84 13.16
C LEU A 203 -15.61 -3.34 14.33
N THR A 204 -16.13 -4.55 14.26
CA THR A 204 -16.84 -5.17 15.40
C THR A 204 -15.91 -5.36 16.60
N LYS A 205 -14.64 -5.68 16.37
CA LYS A 205 -13.65 -5.88 17.44
C LYS A 205 -12.95 -4.58 17.83
N LEU A 206 -12.83 -3.64 16.90
CA LEU A 206 -12.13 -2.37 17.05
C LEU A 206 -13.02 -1.19 16.60
N PRO A 207 -14.10 -0.88 17.33
CA PRO A 207 -15.10 0.12 16.91
C PRO A 207 -14.58 1.55 16.87
N SER A 208 -13.44 1.82 17.49
CA SER A 208 -12.80 3.15 17.50
C SER A 208 -12.00 3.45 16.22
N ILE A 209 -11.84 2.49 15.30
CA ILE A 209 -11.13 2.73 14.05
C ILE A 209 -11.96 3.65 13.15
N ASP A 210 -11.37 4.76 12.75
CA ASP A 210 -11.93 5.70 11.79
C ASP A 210 -11.12 5.80 10.48
N THR A 211 -9.95 5.17 10.44
CA THR A 211 -8.98 5.25 9.32
C THR A 211 -8.40 3.87 9.04
N VAL A 212 -8.45 3.46 7.77
CA VAL A 212 -7.89 2.17 7.32
C VAL A 212 -7.02 2.33 6.08
N MET A 213 -5.95 1.54 6.01
CA MET A 213 -5.07 1.45 4.84
C MET A 213 -5.23 0.09 4.17
N ILE A 214 -5.44 0.10 2.85
CA ILE A 214 -5.70 -1.11 2.05
C ILE A 214 -4.58 -1.31 1.04
N GLY A 215 -3.99 -2.48 1.03
CA GLY A 215 -2.94 -2.88 0.08
C GLY A 215 -3.45 -3.95 -0.88
N ARG A 216 -3.23 -5.22 -0.53
CA ARG A 216 -3.57 -6.38 -1.37
C ARG A 216 -5.04 -6.40 -1.81
N GLY A 217 -5.96 -5.96 -0.95
CA GLY A 217 -7.38 -5.90 -1.30
C GLY A 217 -7.65 -5.05 -2.55
N ILE A 218 -7.02 -3.88 -2.68
CA ILE A 218 -7.14 -3.03 -3.88
C ILE A 218 -6.45 -3.65 -5.11
N LEU A 219 -5.35 -4.38 -4.93
CA LEU A 219 -4.70 -5.08 -6.03
C LEU A 219 -5.53 -6.28 -6.52
N GLN A 220 -6.21 -6.95 -5.60
CA GLN A 220 -7.09 -8.09 -5.89
C GLN A 220 -8.43 -7.65 -6.47
N ASN A 221 -9.00 -6.57 -5.95
CA ASN A 221 -10.24 -5.96 -6.41
C ASN A 221 -10.07 -4.43 -6.46
N PRO A 222 -9.74 -3.84 -7.61
CA PRO A 222 -9.59 -2.39 -7.73
C PRO A 222 -10.87 -1.60 -7.39
N GLY A 223 -12.05 -2.21 -7.47
CA GLY A 223 -13.35 -1.63 -7.09
C GLY A 223 -13.69 -1.76 -5.60
N LEU A 224 -12.83 -2.40 -4.79
CA LEU A 224 -13.10 -2.66 -3.38
C LEU A 224 -13.52 -1.41 -2.58
N LEU A 225 -12.90 -0.26 -2.82
CA LEU A 225 -13.28 0.96 -2.11
C LEU A 225 -14.75 1.35 -2.34
N GLN A 226 -15.26 1.16 -3.55
CA GLN A 226 -16.66 1.43 -3.87
C GLN A 226 -17.59 0.47 -3.10
N GLU A 227 -17.22 -0.80 -3.02
CA GLU A 227 -17.95 -1.83 -2.25
C GLU A 227 -17.96 -1.50 -0.75
N LEU A 228 -16.81 -1.12 -0.18
CA LEU A 228 -16.71 -0.71 1.22
C LEU A 228 -17.57 0.52 1.55
N LYS A 229 -17.58 1.52 0.67
CA LYS A 229 -18.41 2.72 0.83
C LYS A 229 -19.90 2.41 0.69
N ALA A 230 -20.30 1.57 -0.27
CA ALA A 230 -21.67 1.15 -0.45
C ALA A 230 -22.20 0.36 0.75
N ALA A 231 -21.39 -0.54 1.31
CA ALA A 231 -21.76 -1.30 2.50
C ALA A 231 -21.90 -0.43 3.77
N SER A 232 -21.21 0.72 3.83
CA SER A 232 -21.27 1.63 4.97
C SER A 232 -22.38 2.67 4.90
N THR A 233 -23.01 2.86 3.72
CA THR A 233 -24.03 3.88 3.47
C THR A 233 -25.11 3.30 2.56
N GLU A 234 -26.34 3.14 3.05
CA GLU A 234 -27.49 2.62 2.29
C GLU A 234 -27.85 3.43 1.03
N SER A 235 -27.23 4.60 0.82
CA SER A 235 -27.54 5.53 -0.27
C SER A 235 -26.65 5.41 -1.51
N VAL A 236 -25.61 4.56 -1.49
CA VAL A 236 -24.69 4.39 -2.62
C VAL A 236 -24.94 3.03 -3.28
N ALA A 237 -25.63 3.03 -4.40
CA ALA A 237 -25.78 1.82 -5.21
C ALA A 237 -24.46 1.47 -5.91
N LEU A 238 -24.08 0.21 -5.88
CA LEU A 238 -22.95 -0.29 -6.66
C LEU A 238 -23.26 -0.30 -8.15
N PRO A 239 -22.28 0.02 -9.01
CA PRO A 239 -22.44 -0.15 -10.45
C PRO A 239 -22.73 -1.61 -10.80
N SER A 240 -23.47 -1.83 -11.88
CA SER A 240 -23.73 -3.18 -12.38
C SER A 240 -22.43 -3.94 -12.67
N CYS A 241 -22.47 -5.26 -12.65
CA CYS A 241 -21.32 -6.11 -12.98
C CYS A 241 -20.71 -5.77 -14.36
N LYS A 242 -21.55 -5.38 -15.33
CA LYS A 242 -21.10 -4.95 -16.67
C LYS A 242 -20.31 -3.63 -16.62
N GLU A 243 -20.77 -2.66 -15.84
CA GLU A 243 -20.07 -1.38 -15.65
C GLU A 243 -18.76 -1.58 -14.90
N ARG A 244 -18.76 -2.37 -13.83
CA ARG A 244 -17.55 -2.72 -13.06
C ARG A 244 -16.50 -3.40 -13.96
N LEU A 245 -16.92 -4.33 -14.81
CA LEU A 245 -16.03 -4.99 -15.77
C LEU A 245 -15.46 -4.02 -16.81
N ALA A 246 -16.26 -3.07 -17.28
CA ALA A 246 -15.83 -2.03 -18.22
C ALA A 246 -14.76 -1.13 -17.60
N VAL A 247 -14.97 -0.66 -16.37
CA VAL A 247 -14.01 0.15 -15.62
C VAL A 247 -12.71 -0.62 -15.36
N LEU A 248 -12.81 -1.89 -14.97
CA LEU A 248 -11.64 -2.73 -14.75
C LEU A 248 -10.81 -2.94 -16.03
N LYS A 249 -11.47 -3.11 -17.16
CA LYS A 249 -10.83 -3.23 -18.47
C LYS A 249 -10.16 -1.92 -18.89
N GLU A 250 -10.80 -0.78 -18.64
CA GLU A 250 -10.22 0.54 -18.88
C GLU A 250 -8.98 0.75 -18.01
N PHE A 251 -9.08 0.50 -16.72
CA PHE A 251 -7.96 0.57 -15.77
C PHE A 251 -6.77 -0.28 -16.22
N HIS A 252 -7.01 -1.56 -16.53
CA HIS A 252 -5.97 -2.47 -17.01
C HIS A 252 -5.30 -1.96 -18.31
N THR A 253 -6.12 -1.48 -19.27
CA THR A 253 -5.62 -0.98 -20.56
C THR A 253 -4.74 0.26 -20.38
N SER A 254 -5.16 1.18 -19.51
CA SER A 254 -4.41 2.40 -19.21
C SER A 254 -3.10 2.11 -18.49
N LEU A 255 -3.09 1.14 -17.57
CA LEU A 255 -1.85 0.69 -16.94
C LEU A 255 -0.86 0.12 -17.95
N LEU A 256 -1.34 -0.74 -18.85
CA LEU A 256 -0.50 -1.33 -19.91
C LEU A 256 0.09 -0.23 -20.80
N THR A 257 -0.73 0.71 -21.25
CA THR A 257 -0.28 1.83 -22.07
C THR A 257 0.77 2.67 -21.34
N GLY A 258 0.51 3.06 -20.10
CA GLY A 258 1.46 3.83 -19.31
C GLY A 258 2.79 3.08 -19.09
N TYR A 259 2.77 1.77 -18.85
CA TYR A 259 4.02 1.01 -18.76
C TYR A 259 4.74 0.88 -20.12
N GLN A 260 4.02 0.82 -21.24
CA GLN A 260 4.63 0.81 -22.57
C GLN A 260 5.35 2.15 -22.90
N GLU A 261 4.85 3.27 -22.37
CA GLU A 261 5.46 4.60 -22.52
C GLU A 261 6.70 4.79 -21.64
N ILE A 262 6.69 4.19 -20.43
CA ILE A 262 7.75 4.37 -19.42
C ILE A 262 8.90 3.39 -19.61
N MET A 263 8.62 2.17 -20.05
CA MET A 263 9.57 1.06 -20.04
C MET A 263 10.10 0.76 -21.44
N SER A 264 11.36 0.40 -21.52
CA SER A 264 11.98 -0.05 -22.76
C SER A 264 11.59 -1.51 -23.06
N GLY A 265 10.78 -1.70 -24.11
CA GLY A 265 10.44 -3.00 -24.68
C GLY A 265 9.39 -3.81 -23.92
N ASP A 266 8.82 -4.77 -24.62
CA ASP A 266 7.72 -5.61 -24.13
C ASP A 266 8.08 -6.41 -22.88
N THR A 267 9.29 -6.94 -22.79
CA THR A 267 9.71 -7.79 -21.66
C THR A 267 9.53 -7.11 -20.31
N ASN A 268 9.97 -5.85 -20.17
CA ASN A 268 9.88 -5.08 -18.92
C ASN A 268 8.42 -4.70 -18.62
N THR A 269 7.68 -4.26 -19.63
CA THR A 269 6.25 -3.95 -19.52
C THR A 269 5.46 -5.18 -19.07
N LEU A 270 5.67 -6.32 -19.74
CA LEU A 270 4.97 -7.56 -19.41
C LEU A 270 5.35 -8.09 -18.03
N TYR A 271 6.59 -7.91 -17.58
CA TYR A 271 6.99 -8.28 -16.23
C TYR A 271 6.09 -7.56 -15.19
N LYS A 272 5.91 -6.25 -15.33
CA LYS A 272 5.05 -5.45 -14.44
C LYS A 272 3.58 -5.87 -14.51
N MET A 273 3.07 -6.05 -15.71
CA MET A 273 1.66 -6.45 -15.89
C MET A 273 1.40 -7.85 -15.35
N LYS A 274 2.31 -8.80 -15.54
CA LYS A 274 2.18 -10.16 -15.00
C LYS A 274 2.25 -10.21 -13.47
N ASP A 275 3.07 -9.33 -12.87
CA ASP A 275 3.15 -9.19 -11.42
C ASP A 275 1.80 -8.71 -10.86
N LEU A 276 1.16 -7.74 -11.50
CA LEU A 276 -0.20 -7.30 -11.15
C LEU A 276 -1.22 -8.45 -11.25
N TRP A 277 -1.12 -9.31 -12.27
CA TRP A 277 -2.05 -10.43 -12.46
C TRP A 277 -1.97 -11.50 -11.36
N THR A 278 -0.92 -11.53 -10.54
CA THR A 278 -0.88 -12.40 -9.35
C THR A 278 -1.95 -12.01 -8.33
N PHE A 279 -2.36 -10.75 -8.33
CA PHE A 279 -3.43 -10.22 -7.48
C PHE A 279 -4.74 -10.09 -8.25
N LEU A 280 -4.73 -9.41 -9.39
CA LEU A 280 -5.93 -9.07 -10.15
C LEU A 280 -6.74 -10.28 -10.60
N SER A 281 -6.11 -11.44 -10.75
CA SER A 281 -6.80 -12.71 -11.04
C SER A 281 -7.86 -13.07 -10.01
N HIS A 282 -7.71 -12.61 -8.76
CA HIS A 282 -8.68 -12.87 -7.69
C HIS A 282 -10.03 -12.16 -7.90
N SER A 283 -10.11 -11.15 -8.77
CA SER A 283 -11.38 -10.52 -9.16
C SER A 283 -12.32 -11.42 -9.98
N PHE A 284 -11.81 -12.53 -10.54
CA PHE A 284 -12.54 -13.32 -11.52
C PHE A 284 -12.87 -14.73 -11.03
N GLU A 285 -13.98 -15.26 -11.54
CA GLU A 285 -14.34 -16.67 -11.36
C GLU A 285 -13.55 -17.55 -12.32
N SER A 286 -12.92 -18.61 -11.80
CA SER A 286 -12.19 -19.62 -12.57
C SER A 286 -11.17 -19.08 -13.61
N PRO A 287 -10.31 -18.11 -13.26
CA PRO A 287 -9.44 -17.44 -14.23
C PRO A 287 -8.20 -18.25 -14.63
N ASP A 288 -7.90 -19.37 -13.97
CA ASP A 288 -6.61 -20.07 -14.01
C ASP A 288 -6.09 -20.39 -15.41
N LYS A 289 -6.99 -20.85 -16.30
CA LYS A 289 -6.67 -21.17 -17.70
C LYS A 289 -6.11 -19.95 -18.45
N TYR A 290 -6.67 -18.77 -18.20
CA TYR A 290 -6.28 -17.53 -18.88
C TYR A 290 -5.08 -16.88 -18.20
N VAL A 291 -5.01 -16.89 -16.88
CA VAL A 291 -3.85 -16.41 -16.11
C VAL A 291 -2.59 -17.19 -16.49
N LYS A 292 -2.71 -18.51 -16.71
CA LYS A 292 -1.59 -19.33 -17.20
C LYS A 292 -1.11 -18.88 -18.59
N LYS A 293 -2.00 -18.46 -19.49
CA LYS A 293 -1.66 -17.90 -20.80
C LYS A 293 -1.00 -16.53 -20.67
N ILE A 294 -1.58 -15.64 -19.83
CA ILE A 294 -1.02 -14.32 -19.53
C ILE A 294 0.43 -14.44 -19.03
N ARG A 295 0.67 -15.33 -18.06
CA ARG A 295 2.02 -15.56 -17.52
C ARG A 295 3.02 -16.07 -18.53
N LYS A 296 2.57 -16.85 -19.54
CA LYS A 296 3.42 -17.42 -20.60
C LYS A 296 3.65 -16.48 -21.78
N ALA A 297 2.86 -15.43 -21.96
CA ALA A 297 3.01 -14.49 -23.05
C ALA A 297 4.44 -13.88 -23.07
N THR A 298 5.07 -13.80 -24.21
CA THR A 298 6.43 -13.26 -24.38
C THR A 298 6.45 -11.91 -25.08
N ASP A 299 5.35 -11.55 -25.74
CA ASP A 299 5.16 -10.28 -26.43
C ASP A 299 3.80 -9.68 -26.12
N ALA A 300 3.63 -8.39 -26.48
CA ALA A 300 2.42 -7.64 -26.20
C ALA A 300 1.17 -8.17 -26.93
N SER A 301 1.33 -8.80 -28.09
CA SER A 301 0.21 -9.35 -28.88
C SER A 301 -0.41 -10.55 -28.17
N ASP A 302 0.43 -11.53 -27.82
CA ASP A 302 0.00 -12.72 -27.09
C ASP A 302 -0.60 -12.37 -25.74
N TYR A 303 0.02 -11.41 -25.03
CA TYR A 303 -0.51 -10.89 -23.77
C TYR A 303 -1.90 -10.32 -23.93
N LYS A 304 -2.11 -9.41 -24.90
CA LYS A 304 -3.40 -8.78 -25.16
C LYS A 304 -4.48 -9.80 -25.57
N LEU A 305 -4.12 -10.81 -26.38
CA LEU A 305 -5.02 -11.90 -26.73
C LEU A 305 -5.48 -12.70 -25.51
N ALA A 306 -4.54 -13.06 -24.63
CA ALA A 306 -4.87 -13.80 -23.42
C ALA A 306 -5.73 -13.01 -22.45
N VAL A 307 -5.44 -11.71 -22.25
CA VAL A 307 -6.19 -10.79 -21.41
C VAL A 307 -7.61 -10.56 -21.97
N ASN A 308 -7.74 -10.29 -23.27
CA ASN A 308 -9.04 -10.11 -23.90
C ASN A 308 -9.93 -11.37 -23.81
N ALA A 309 -9.31 -12.56 -23.91
CA ALA A 309 -10.03 -13.82 -23.71
C ALA A 309 -10.52 -13.95 -22.27
N LEU A 310 -9.71 -13.58 -21.27
CA LEU A 310 -10.12 -13.57 -19.86
C LEU A 310 -11.31 -12.63 -19.62
N PHE A 311 -11.22 -11.39 -20.08
CA PHE A 311 -12.30 -10.40 -19.92
C PHE A 311 -13.60 -10.76 -20.62
N ARG A 312 -13.55 -11.61 -21.66
CA ARG A 312 -14.75 -12.08 -22.39
C ARG A 312 -15.38 -13.30 -21.75
N GLU A 313 -14.57 -14.22 -21.21
CA GLU A 313 -15.01 -15.57 -20.82
C GLU A 313 -15.17 -15.72 -19.29
N CYS A 314 -14.53 -14.89 -18.48
CA CYS A 314 -14.61 -14.98 -17.02
C CYS A 314 -15.55 -13.89 -16.46
N ALA A 315 -16.44 -14.31 -15.58
CA ALA A 315 -17.26 -13.37 -14.81
C ALA A 315 -16.41 -12.74 -13.69
N LEU A 316 -16.75 -11.50 -13.31
CA LEU A 316 -16.27 -10.96 -12.03
C LEU A 316 -16.95 -11.73 -10.90
N LYS A 317 -16.20 -11.97 -9.83
CA LYS A 317 -16.79 -12.52 -8.61
C LYS A 317 -17.91 -11.61 -8.14
N SER A 318 -19.05 -12.22 -7.79
CA SER A 318 -20.15 -11.55 -7.11
C SER A 318 -19.82 -11.40 -5.62
N GLU A 319 -20.43 -10.41 -4.97
CA GLU A 319 -20.26 -10.13 -3.53
C GLU A 319 -20.66 -11.29 -2.61
N ASN A 320 -21.27 -12.35 -3.16
CA ASN A 320 -21.83 -13.49 -2.42
C ASN A 320 -21.11 -14.82 -2.70
N SER A 321 -19.88 -14.83 -3.21
CA SER A 321 -19.15 -16.08 -3.48
C SER A 321 -17.85 -16.22 -2.68
#